data_475ccedbda87c3dbbb3771c8a846476e
#
_entry.id   475ccedbda87c3dbbb3771c8a846476e
#
_cell.length_a   1.000
_cell.length_b   1.000
_cell.length_c   1.000
_cell.angle_alpha   90.00
_cell.angle_beta   90.00
_cell.angle_gamma   90.00
#
_symmetry.space_group_name_H-M   'P 1'
#
loop_
_entity.id
_entity.type
_entity.pdbx_description
1 polymer ?
#
loop_
_entity_poly.entity_id
_entity_poly.type
_entity_poly.pdbx_seq_one_letter_code
_entity_poly.pdbx_strand_id
1 'polypeptide(L)'
;VIGLREWINLPELGMVGLRAKIDTGASTSTLHASDIVPFERDGARWVRFTAHLGTLVQRRHANCEAPLVTVKTIKSSNGQAQTRYVIRTQLALGDRLWPVDFTLACRKTMRYRVLLGAKALIDGQLVVNPALSYVQDKPQLPSPTGAQ
;
A
#
# COMPACT_ATOMS: atom_id res chain seq x y z
N VAL A 1 16.50 3.36 -9.81
CA VAL A 1 15.73 4.54 -10.23
C VAL A 1 14.30 4.14 -10.50
N ILE A 2 13.37 4.95 -9.99
CA ILE A 2 11.94 4.81 -10.28
C ILE A 2 11.38 6.16 -10.72
N GLY A 3 10.17 6.12 -11.33
CA GLY A 3 9.48 7.33 -11.73
C GLY A 3 8.42 7.77 -10.74
N LEU A 4 7.54 8.67 -11.15
CA LEU A 4 6.45 9.17 -10.32
C LEU A 4 5.32 8.16 -10.15
N ARG A 5 5.23 7.18 -11.04
CA ARG A 5 4.25 6.10 -11.00
C ARG A 5 4.99 4.81 -11.29
N GLU A 6 4.66 3.75 -10.52
CA GLU A 6 5.28 2.44 -10.71
C GLU A 6 4.28 1.33 -10.46
N TRP A 7 4.54 0.17 -11.07
CA TRP A 7 3.80 -1.05 -10.78
C TRP A 7 4.36 -1.68 -9.52
N ILE A 8 3.48 -2.12 -8.62
CA ILE A 8 3.88 -2.80 -7.39
C ILE A 8 3.02 -4.03 -7.15
N ASN A 9 3.54 -4.93 -6.31
CA ASN A 9 2.77 -6.03 -5.75
C ASN A 9 2.79 -5.92 -4.23
N LEU A 10 1.72 -6.38 -3.60
CA LEU A 10 1.64 -6.59 -2.16
C LEU A 10 1.37 -8.08 -1.95
N PRO A 11 2.42 -8.92 -2.00
CA PRO A 11 2.24 -10.37 -2.10
C PRO A 11 1.56 -11.00 -0.89
N GLU A 12 1.81 -10.50 0.31
CA GLU A 12 1.19 -11.05 1.51
C GLU A 12 -0.31 -10.77 1.57
N LEU A 13 -0.78 -9.77 0.82
CA LEU A 13 -2.20 -9.44 0.72
C LEU A 13 -2.83 -10.02 -0.54
N GLY A 14 -2.06 -10.74 -1.34
CA GLY A 14 -2.55 -11.33 -2.58
C GLY A 14 -2.82 -10.34 -3.69
N MET A 15 -2.26 -9.15 -3.61
CA MET A 15 -2.50 -8.09 -4.58
C MET A 15 -1.34 -7.96 -5.56
N VAL A 16 -1.66 -7.94 -6.84
CA VAL A 16 -0.69 -7.95 -7.93
C VAL A 16 -1.02 -6.87 -8.94
N GLY A 17 0.03 -6.26 -9.50
CA GLY A 17 -0.15 -5.34 -10.60
C GLY A 17 -0.88 -4.06 -10.23
N LEU A 18 -0.60 -3.53 -9.05
CA LEU A 18 -1.16 -2.27 -8.60
C LEU A 18 -0.32 -1.11 -9.11
N ARG A 19 -0.98 -0.01 -9.42
CA ARG A 19 -0.30 1.23 -9.75
C ARG A 19 -0.14 2.06 -8.49
N ALA A 20 1.10 2.42 -8.18
CA ALA A 20 1.42 3.26 -7.04
C ALA A 20 1.87 4.63 -7.51
N LYS A 21 1.41 5.67 -6.82
CA LYS A 21 1.93 7.01 -7.00
C LYS A 21 3.06 7.22 -6.02
N ILE A 22 4.15 7.77 -6.50
CA ILE A 22 5.34 8.05 -5.70
C ILE A 22 5.26 9.50 -5.24
N ASP A 23 5.21 9.70 -3.93
CA ASP A 23 5.03 11.03 -3.34
C ASP A 23 6.13 11.29 -2.31
N THR A 24 7.18 11.96 -2.75
CA THR A 24 8.31 12.28 -1.88
C THR A 24 7.96 13.34 -0.83
N GLY A 25 6.87 14.07 -1.02
CA GLY A 25 6.39 15.06 -0.06
C GLY A 25 5.59 14.49 1.08
N ALA A 26 5.12 13.25 0.95
CA ALA A 26 4.42 12.55 2.04
C ALA A 26 5.42 11.70 2.80
N SER A 27 5.39 11.74 4.14
CA SER A 27 6.28 10.91 4.94
C SER A 27 5.85 9.47 5.00
N THR A 28 4.53 9.21 4.99
CA THR A 28 3.97 7.87 5.13
C THR A 28 3.28 7.41 3.87
N SER A 29 3.14 6.09 3.73
CA SER A 29 2.45 5.46 2.61
C SER A 29 0.99 5.19 2.95
N THR A 30 0.13 5.14 1.94
CA THR A 30 -1.31 4.97 2.11
C THR A 30 -1.84 3.90 1.16
N LEU A 31 -2.72 3.07 1.67
CA LEU A 31 -3.46 2.07 0.89
C LEU A 31 -4.95 2.39 1.01
N HIS A 32 -5.62 2.46 -0.14
CA HIS A 32 -7.07 2.72 -0.15
C HIS A 32 -7.82 1.49 0.33
N ALA A 33 -8.52 1.64 1.45
CA ALA A 33 -9.23 0.54 2.09
C ALA A 33 -10.49 1.02 2.79
N SER A 34 -11.46 0.11 2.95
CA SER A 34 -12.68 0.36 3.69
C SER A 34 -13.03 -0.86 4.54
N ASP A 35 -14.11 -0.74 5.33
CA ASP A 35 -14.62 -1.84 6.17
C ASP A 35 -13.54 -2.41 7.09
N ILE A 36 -12.84 -1.50 7.78
CA ILE A 36 -11.69 -1.84 8.59
C ILE A 36 -12.15 -2.31 9.96
N VAL A 37 -11.80 -3.56 10.33
CA VAL A 37 -12.18 -4.16 11.60
C VAL A 37 -10.96 -4.74 12.29
N PRO A 38 -10.56 -4.20 13.45
CA PRO A 38 -9.47 -4.80 14.22
C PRO A 38 -9.93 -6.08 14.91
N PHE A 39 -9.01 -7.04 15.03
CA PHE A 39 -9.25 -8.29 15.74
C PHE A 39 -7.94 -8.84 16.29
N GLU A 40 -8.02 -9.92 17.06
CA GLU A 40 -6.84 -10.57 17.62
C GLU A 40 -6.65 -11.93 16.96
N ARG A 41 -5.38 -12.29 16.72
CA ARG A 41 -4.98 -13.60 16.23
C ARG A 41 -3.75 -14.04 17.01
N ASP A 42 -3.88 -15.14 17.74
CA ASP A 42 -2.78 -15.73 18.53
C ASP A 42 -2.14 -14.71 19.48
N GLY A 43 -2.97 -13.89 20.10
CA GLY A 43 -2.50 -12.87 21.04
C GLY A 43 -1.94 -11.61 20.40
N ALA A 44 -1.90 -11.54 19.08
CA ALA A 44 -1.42 -10.38 18.35
C ALA A 44 -2.57 -9.59 17.73
N ARG A 45 -2.38 -8.29 17.57
CA ARG A 45 -3.40 -7.44 16.97
C ARG A 45 -3.29 -7.49 15.45
N TRP A 46 -4.42 -7.71 14.81
CA TRP A 46 -4.56 -7.75 13.36
C TRP A 46 -5.71 -6.85 12.94
N VAL A 47 -5.79 -6.57 11.66
CA VAL A 47 -6.90 -5.83 11.10
C VAL A 47 -7.38 -6.52 9.82
N ARG A 48 -8.71 -6.57 9.68
CA ARG A 48 -9.36 -7.04 8.45
C ARG A 48 -9.89 -5.82 7.71
N PHE A 49 -9.76 -5.82 6.40
CA PHE A 49 -10.20 -4.69 5.60
C PHE A 49 -10.49 -5.13 4.17
N THR A 50 -11.21 -4.28 3.45
CA THR A 50 -11.43 -4.44 2.02
C THR A 50 -10.50 -3.46 1.30
N ALA A 51 -9.57 -3.99 0.52
CA ALA A 51 -8.71 -3.17 -0.33
C ALA A 51 -9.43 -2.89 -1.64
N HIS A 52 -9.39 -1.64 -2.07
CA HIS A 52 -9.98 -1.23 -3.33
C HIS A 52 -8.92 -1.21 -4.41
N LEU A 53 -9.11 -2.05 -5.40
CA LEU A 53 -8.18 -2.25 -6.50
C LEU A 53 -8.83 -1.75 -7.80
N GLY A 54 -8.01 -1.59 -8.82
CA GLY A 54 -8.52 -1.22 -10.13
C GLY A 54 -8.72 0.28 -10.28
N THR A 55 -9.49 0.62 -11.31
CA THR A 55 -9.75 2.01 -11.68
C THR A 55 -11.16 2.43 -11.29
N LEU A 56 -11.49 3.69 -11.50
CA LEU A 56 -12.85 4.18 -11.30
C LEU A 56 -13.84 3.50 -12.25
N VAL A 57 -13.37 3.00 -13.39
CA VAL A 57 -14.20 2.31 -14.37
C VAL A 57 -14.32 0.82 -14.06
N GLN A 58 -13.20 0.19 -13.68
CA GLN A 58 -13.19 -1.22 -13.31
C GLN A 58 -12.88 -1.35 -11.84
N ARG A 59 -13.92 -1.45 -11.03
CA ARG A 59 -13.78 -1.60 -9.58
C ARG A 59 -13.46 -3.04 -9.25
N ARG A 60 -12.41 -3.21 -8.46
CA ARG A 60 -12.00 -4.52 -7.95
C ARG A 60 -11.79 -4.40 -6.45
N HIS A 61 -12.17 -5.43 -5.74
CA HIS A 61 -12.05 -5.47 -4.28
C HIS A 61 -11.36 -6.75 -3.85
N ALA A 62 -10.59 -6.66 -2.78
CA ALA A 62 -9.98 -7.82 -2.14
C ALA A 62 -10.15 -7.71 -0.64
N ASN A 63 -10.60 -8.81 -0.01
CA ASN A 63 -10.67 -8.92 1.44
C ASN A 63 -9.30 -9.32 1.95
N CYS A 64 -8.74 -8.51 2.85
CA CYS A 64 -7.38 -8.66 3.31
C CYS A 64 -7.31 -8.69 4.82
N GLU A 65 -6.25 -9.32 5.34
CA GLU A 65 -5.90 -9.30 6.76
C GLU A 65 -4.42 -9.01 6.88
N ALA A 66 -4.04 -8.19 7.86
CA ALA A 66 -2.64 -7.85 8.07
C ALA A 66 -2.37 -7.55 9.54
N PRO A 67 -1.12 -7.73 9.99
CA PRO A 67 -0.74 -7.32 11.32
C PRO A 67 -0.92 -5.81 11.51
N LEU A 68 -1.50 -5.44 12.65
CA LEU A 68 -1.71 -4.04 13.01
C LEU A 68 -0.46 -3.52 13.71
N VAL A 69 0.16 -2.48 13.16
CA VAL A 69 1.34 -1.87 13.75
C VAL A 69 0.95 -0.88 14.84
N THR A 70 0.02 0.02 14.50
CA THR A 70 -0.43 1.05 15.43
C THR A 70 -1.74 1.67 14.94
N VAL A 71 -2.37 2.41 15.84
CA VAL A 71 -3.58 3.19 15.54
C VAL A 71 -3.25 4.64 15.84
N LYS A 72 -3.50 5.51 14.87
CA LYS A 72 -3.26 6.94 15.01
C LYS A 72 -4.57 7.69 14.96
N THR A 73 -4.68 8.73 15.79
CA THR A 73 -5.81 9.66 15.74
C THR A 73 -5.31 10.95 15.09
N ILE A 74 -5.93 11.34 14.00
CA ILE A 74 -5.55 12.54 13.26
C ILE A 74 -6.72 13.52 13.35
N LYS A 75 -6.43 14.76 13.79
CA LYS A 75 -7.41 15.82 13.79
C LYS A 75 -7.32 16.60 12.48
N SER A 76 -8.47 16.76 11.82
CA SER A 76 -8.55 17.60 10.65
C SER A 76 -8.66 19.07 11.05
N SER A 77 -8.50 19.97 10.08
CA SER A 77 -8.58 21.41 10.32
C SER A 77 -9.94 21.86 10.84
N ASN A 78 -10.99 21.08 10.63
CA ASN A 78 -12.32 21.38 11.14
C ASN A 78 -12.58 20.80 12.54
N GLY A 79 -11.54 20.26 13.20
CA GLY A 79 -11.64 19.75 14.56
C GLY A 79 -12.13 18.32 14.67
N GLN A 80 -12.47 17.65 13.58
CA GLN A 80 -12.91 16.27 13.62
C GLN A 80 -11.73 15.32 13.72
N ALA A 81 -11.86 14.33 14.61
CA ALA A 81 -10.83 13.30 14.77
C ALA A 81 -11.13 12.11 13.88
N GLN A 82 -10.10 11.60 13.22
CA GLN A 82 -10.19 10.38 12.41
C GLN A 82 -9.22 9.35 12.95
N THR A 83 -9.70 8.11 13.05
CA THR A 83 -8.85 6.99 13.44
C THR A 83 -8.20 6.41 12.19
N ARG A 84 -6.88 6.24 12.24
CA ARG A 84 -6.10 5.66 11.14
C ARG A 84 -5.40 4.42 11.62
N TYR A 85 -5.63 3.32 10.94
CA TYR A 85 -4.99 2.04 11.21
C TYR A 85 -3.76 1.91 10.32
N VAL A 86 -2.64 1.49 10.91
CA VAL A 86 -1.38 1.30 10.18
C VAL A 86 -1.03 -0.17 10.19
N ILE A 87 -0.84 -0.74 9.01
CA ILE A 87 -0.44 -2.13 8.83
C ILE A 87 0.99 -2.20 8.31
N ARG A 88 1.61 -3.37 8.44
CA ARG A 88 2.92 -3.65 7.83
C ARG A 88 2.78 -4.84 6.89
N THR A 89 3.26 -4.67 5.67
CA THR A 89 3.22 -5.73 4.68
C THR A 89 4.38 -5.59 3.72
N GLN A 90 4.75 -6.68 3.06
CA GLN A 90 5.83 -6.67 2.09
C GLN A 90 5.38 -5.99 0.80
N LEU A 91 6.27 -5.17 0.25
CA LEU A 91 6.05 -4.48 -1.03
C LEU A 91 7.09 -4.96 -2.02
N ALA A 92 6.64 -5.34 -3.21
CA ALA A 92 7.52 -5.68 -4.32
C ALA A 92 7.47 -4.58 -5.38
N LEU A 93 8.63 -4.05 -5.73
CA LEU A 93 8.79 -3.05 -6.77
C LEU A 93 10.08 -3.36 -7.53
N GLY A 94 9.97 -3.61 -8.84
CA GLY A 94 11.09 -4.06 -9.62
C GLY A 94 11.61 -5.39 -9.09
N ASP A 95 12.89 -5.44 -8.76
CA ASP A 95 13.53 -6.62 -8.17
C ASP A 95 13.66 -6.53 -6.65
N ARG A 96 13.02 -5.53 -6.03
CA ARG A 96 13.12 -5.29 -4.58
C ARG A 96 11.88 -5.79 -3.86
N LEU A 97 12.09 -6.29 -2.65
CA LEU A 97 11.02 -6.73 -1.75
C LEU A 97 11.41 -6.31 -0.34
N TRP A 98 10.57 -5.48 0.30
CA TRP A 98 10.86 -5.01 1.65
C TRP A 98 9.56 -4.67 2.39
N PRO A 99 9.58 -4.68 3.75
CA PRO A 99 8.39 -4.34 4.52
C PRO A 99 8.12 -2.83 4.50
N VAL A 100 6.86 -2.48 4.35
CA VAL A 100 6.41 -1.09 4.34
C VAL A 100 5.19 -0.94 5.23
N ASP A 101 5.14 0.15 5.97
CA ASP A 101 3.97 0.49 6.77
C ASP A 101 3.02 1.33 5.94
N PHE A 102 1.76 0.90 5.89
CA PHE A 102 0.70 1.60 5.17
C PHE A 102 -0.38 2.06 6.12
N THR A 103 -0.76 3.33 6.01
CA THR A 103 -1.98 3.83 6.62
C THR A 103 -3.16 3.43 5.75
N LEU A 104 -4.17 2.83 6.37
CA LEU A 104 -5.41 2.48 5.66
C LEU A 104 -6.33 3.68 5.67
N ALA A 105 -6.75 4.12 4.50
CA ALA A 105 -7.61 5.29 4.37
C ALA A 105 -8.62 5.09 3.24
N CYS A 106 -9.86 5.47 3.50
CA CYS A 106 -10.89 5.43 2.48
C CYS A 106 -10.89 6.77 1.73
N ARG A 107 -10.35 6.77 0.53
CA ARG A 107 -10.33 7.93 -0.35
C ARG A 107 -11.03 7.59 -1.65
N LYS A 108 -12.33 7.80 -1.70
CA LYS A 108 -13.16 7.43 -2.85
C LYS A 108 -12.74 8.12 -4.14
N THR A 109 -12.09 9.29 -4.02
CA THR A 109 -11.66 10.09 -5.16
C THR A 109 -10.20 9.87 -5.54
N MET A 110 -9.50 8.94 -4.85
CA MET A 110 -8.11 8.66 -5.18
C MET A 110 -7.97 8.02 -6.56
N ARG A 111 -7.20 8.67 -7.40
CA ARG A 111 -6.87 8.15 -8.71
C ARG A 111 -5.98 6.92 -8.62
N TYR A 112 -5.08 6.92 -7.65
CA TYR A 112 -4.18 5.80 -7.37
C TYR A 112 -4.56 5.18 -6.02
N ARG A 113 -4.65 3.86 -5.98
CA ARG A 113 -5.06 3.13 -4.78
C ARG A 113 -3.93 2.99 -3.78
N VAL A 114 -2.70 3.17 -4.22
CA VAL A 114 -1.50 3.10 -3.39
C VAL A 114 -0.68 4.37 -3.57
N LEU A 115 -0.26 4.93 -2.46
CA LEU A 115 0.65 6.07 -2.44
C LEU A 115 1.87 5.68 -1.62
N LEU A 116 3.07 5.81 -2.20
CA LEU A 116 4.31 5.52 -1.49
C LEU A 116 4.96 6.82 -1.03
N GLY A 117 5.15 6.92 0.27
CA GLY A 117 5.76 8.08 0.88
C GLY A 117 7.27 7.94 1.07
N ALA A 118 7.88 8.98 1.59
CA ALA A 118 9.34 9.09 1.69
C ALA A 118 9.96 7.96 2.50
N LYS A 119 9.33 7.55 3.62
CA LYS A 119 9.89 6.50 4.47
C LYS A 119 10.06 5.19 3.71
N ALA A 120 9.04 4.79 2.94
CA ALA A 120 9.11 3.58 2.13
C ALA A 120 10.21 3.68 1.08
N LEU A 121 10.36 4.84 0.47
CA LEU A 121 11.37 5.06 -0.57
C LEU A 121 12.78 5.01 0.01
N ILE A 122 12.97 5.58 1.19
CA ILE A 122 14.27 5.55 1.88
C ILE A 122 14.63 4.12 2.28
N ASP A 123 13.68 3.40 2.88
CA ASP A 123 13.91 2.02 3.32
C ASP A 123 14.19 1.10 2.14
N GLY A 124 13.55 1.34 0.99
CA GLY A 124 13.79 0.60 -0.24
C GLY A 124 15.03 1.06 -1.01
N GLN A 125 15.70 2.11 -0.53
CA GLN A 125 16.87 2.68 -1.19
C GLN A 125 16.60 3.05 -2.64
N LEU A 126 15.48 3.75 -2.86
CA LEU A 126 15.02 4.11 -4.20
C LEU A 126 15.37 5.55 -4.52
N VAL A 127 15.75 5.78 -5.78
CA VAL A 127 16.00 7.11 -6.32
C VAL A 127 14.85 7.46 -7.25
N VAL A 128 14.22 8.59 -7.02
CA VAL A 128 13.05 9.02 -7.80
C VAL A 128 13.46 10.03 -8.84
N ASN A 129 13.13 9.74 -10.11
CA ASN A 129 13.27 10.71 -11.18
C ASN A 129 11.85 11.15 -11.58
N PRO A 130 11.45 12.38 -11.21
CA PRO A 130 10.07 12.83 -11.43
C PRO A 130 9.70 13.02 -12.90
N ALA A 131 10.68 12.99 -13.80
CA ALA A 131 10.42 13.09 -15.23
C ALA A 131 9.96 11.75 -15.83
N LEU A 132 10.07 10.65 -15.09
CA LEU A 132 9.81 9.30 -15.60
C LEU A 132 8.58 8.68 -14.96
N SER A 133 8.05 7.64 -15.59
CA SER A 133 6.96 6.81 -15.06
C SER A 133 7.17 5.39 -15.55
N TYR A 134 6.84 4.41 -14.69
CA TYR A 134 6.90 2.98 -15.02
C TYR A 134 8.28 2.57 -15.52
N VAL A 135 9.30 2.98 -14.76
CA VAL A 135 10.69 2.68 -15.11
C VAL A 135 11.01 1.21 -14.89
N GLN A 136 10.46 0.63 -13.82
CA GLN A 136 10.68 -0.76 -13.48
C GLN A 136 9.63 -1.65 -14.13
N ASP A 137 10.01 -2.88 -14.43
CA ASP A 137 9.06 -3.87 -14.92
C ASP A 137 8.06 -4.23 -13.84
N LYS A 138 6.89 -4.72 -14.24
CA LYS A 138 5.93 -5.24 -13.28
C LYS A 138 6.58 -6.35 -12.47
N PRO A 139 6.50 -6.32 -11.12
CA PRO A 139 7.06 -7.40 -10.33
C PRO A 139 6.38 -8.71 -10.70
N GLN A 140 7.20 -9.75 -10.84
CA GLN A 140 6.68 -11.04 -11.23
C GLN A 140 6.14 -11.78 -10.01
N LEU A 141 5.05 -12.53 -10.24
CA LEU A 141 4.52 -13.42 -9.23
C LEU A 141 5.49 -14.56 -8.99
N PRO A 142 5.66 -15.00 -7.73
CA PRO A 142 6.34 -16.27 -7.49
C PRO A 142 5.60 -17.37 -8.24
N SER A 143 6.33 -18.30 -8.81
CA SER A 143 5.71 -19.46 -9.45
C SER A 143 4.85 -20.21 -8.44
N PRO A 144 3.58 -20.50 -8.74
CA PRO A 144 2.72 -21.14 -7.77
C PRO A 144 3.16 -22.56 -7.40
N THR A 145 3.91 -23.21 -8.26
CA THR A 145 4.41 -24.55 -7.97
C THR A 145 5.92 -24.55 -7.81
N GLY A 146 6.49 -23.43 -7.72
CA GLY A 146 7.93 -23.33 -7.82
C GLY A 146 8.42 -23.83 -9.14
N ALA A 147 7.56 -24.04 -9.98
CA ALA A 147 7.84 -24.68 -11.09
C ALA A 147 7.63 -24.30 -12.37
N GLN A 148 7.53 -24.31 -12.01
CA GLN A 148 7.38 -24.63 -12.99
C GLN A 148 7.57 -24.23 -13.48
#